data_c8453f01366c4f4248cf21801b743c9a
#
_entry.id   c8453f01366c4f4248cf21801b743c9a
#
_cell.length_a   1.000
_cell.length_b   1.000
_cell.length_c   1.000
_cell.angle_alpha   90.00
_cell.angle_beta   90.00
_cell.angle_gamma   90.00
#
_symmetry.space_group_name_H-M   'P 1'
#
loop_
_entity.id
_entity.type
_entity.pdbx_description
1 polymer ?
#
loop_
_entity_poly.entity_id
_entity_poly.type
_entity_poly.pdbx_seq_one_letter_code
_entity_poly.pdbx_strand_id
1 'polypeptide(L)'
;HQDLTIAVGEKIETAEFEGWSIKEEIVHVQPARRILEGMVTIRLHLDDCGADNGALKVIPGSHPHGKLNAAQIREWTLKKNAFVCEVPKGGALLMRPLLLHSSSPSQNPLHRSVLHFEYATDELPNGLKWFDR
;
A
#
# COMPACT_ATOMS: atom_id res chain seq x y z
N HIS A 1 1.58 -3.62 -8.45
CA HIS A 1 2.00 -2.25 -8.06
C HIS A 1 2.48 -2.20 -6.61
N GLN A 2 3.05 -1.08 -6.24
CA GLN A 2 3.42 -0.73 -4.87
C GLN A 2 2.56 0.46 -4.42
N ASP A 3 2.36 0.62 -3.11
CA ASP A 3 1.74 1.82 -2.56
C ASP A 3 2.84 2.87 -2.34
N LEU A 4 2.84 3.92 -3.14
CA LEU A 4 3.91 4.90 -3.18
C LEU A 4 3.54 6.28 -2.62
N THR A 5 2.28 6.50 -2.25
CA THR A 5 1.82 7.82 -1.79
C THR A 5 1.40 7.80 -0.34
N ILE A 6 1.61 8.93 0.32
CA ILE A 6 1.12 9.21 1.68
C ILE A 6 0.19 10.41 1.66
N ALA A 7 -0.70 10.48 2.64
CA ALA A 7 -1.59 11.63 2.87
C ALA A 7 -0.95 12.62 3.84
N VAL A 8 -0.95 13.89 3.48
CA VAL A 8 -0.38 14.98 4.26
C VAL A 8 -1.37 16.12 4.47
N GLY A 9 -1.13 16.94 5.49
CA GLY A 9 -2.04 18.04 5.83
C GLY A 9 -2.07 19.16 4.78
N GLU A 10 -0.93 19.49 4.20
CA GLU A 10 -0.81 20.51 3.16
C GLU A 10 0.43 20.27 2.28
N LYS A 11 0.46 20.90 1.11
CA LYS A 11 1.62 20.84 0.22
C LYS A 11 2.72 21.78 0.70
N ILE A 12 3.88 21.20 1.02
CA ILE A 12 5.12 21.94 1.27
C ILE A 12 6.22 21.31 0.42
N GLU A 13 6.75 22.05 -0.53
CA GLU A 13 7.84 21.56 -1.40
C GLU A 13 9.02 21.12 -0.55
N THR A 14 9.43 19.87 -0.74
CA THR A 14 10.42 19.21 0.10
C THR A 14 11.28 18.30 -0.79
N ALA A 15 12.59 18.31 -0.57
CA ALA A 15 13.51 17.43 -1.29
C ALA A 15 13.10 15.95 -1.11
N GLU A 16 13.18 15.16 -2.17
CA GLU A 16 12.82 13.74 -2.26
C GLU A 16 11.31 13.45 -2.14
N PHE A 17 10.47 14.49 -2.14
CA PHE A 17 9.01 14.37 -2.16
C PHE A 17 8.50 14.88 -3.51
N GLU A 18 7.76 14.05 -4.23
CA GLU A 18 7.31 14.33 -5.59
C GLU A 18 5.92 13.75 -5.87
N GLY A 19 5.38 14.04 -7.06
CA GLY A 19 4.11 13.46 -7.47
C GLY A 19 2.93 13.93 -6.62
N TRP A 20 2.91 15.22 -6.29
CA TRP A 20 1.83 15.84 -5.55
C TRP A 20 0.49 15.70 -6.27
N SER A 21 -0.52 15.32 -5.52
CA SER A 21 -1.88 15.14 -6.04
C SER A 21 -2.91 15.43 -4.95
N ILE A 22 -4.15 15.58 -5.36
CA ILE A 22 -5.29 15.71 -4.44
C ILE A 22 -6.27 14.59 -4.76
N LYS A 23 -6.62 13.82 -3.73
CA LYS A 23 -7.61 12.75 -3.81
C LYS A 23 -8.61 12.94 -2.69
N GLU A 24 -9.89 13.04 -3.02
CA GLU A 24 -10.96 13.26 -2.02
C GLU A 24 -10.65 14.45 -1.09
N GLU A 25 -10.19 15.56 -1.67
CA GLU A 25 -9.80 16.79 -0.96
C GLU A 25 -8.58 16.65 -0.04
N ILE A 26 -7.89 15.51 -0.05
CA ILE A 26 -6.69 15.25 0.74
C ILE A 26 -5.46 15.33 -0.15
N VAL A 27 -4.46 16.06 0.32
CA VAL A 27 -3.17 16.18 -0.38
C VAL A 27 -2.37 14.91 -0.22
N HIS A 28 -1.89 14.36 -1.34
CA HIS A 28 -1.03 13.18 -1.38
C HIS A 28 0.30 13.51 -2.04
N VAL A 29 1.32 12.78 -1.65
CA VAL A 29 2.67 12.92 -2.19
C VAL A 29 3.41 11.59 -2.14
N GLN A 30 4.32 11.36 -3.08
CA GLN A 30 5.29 10.27 -2.98
C GLN A 30 6.46 10.74 -2.11
N PRO A 31 6.64 10.18 -0.92
CA PRO A 31 7.70 10.59 0.00
C PRO A 31 9.05 9.96 -0.37
N ALA A 32 10.10 10.37 0.32
CA ALA A 32 11.36 9.66 0.30
C ALA A 32 11.18 8.18 0.67
N ARG A 33 11.98 7.32 0.05
CA ARG A 33 11.93 5.86 0.24
C ARG A 33 11.94 5.44 1.71
N ARG A 34 12.79 6.07 2.54
CA ARG A 34 12.91 5.74 3.98
C ARG A 34 11.59 5.85 4.73
N ILE A 35 10.73 6.79 4.34
CA ILE A 35 9.40 6.96 4.95
C ILE A 35 8.53 5.73 4.69
N LEU A 36 8.46 5.30 3.43
CA LEU A 36 7.69 4.11 3.05
C LEU A 36 8.24 2.82 3.69
N GLU A 37 9.55 2.73 3.86
CA GLU A 37 10.19 1.59 4.53
C GLU A 37 9.85 1.51 6.02
N GLY A 38 9.59 2.64 6.67
CA GLY A 38 9.18 2.72 8.07
C GLY A 38 7.68 2.51 8.30
N MET A 39 6.89 2.31 7.25
CA MET A 39 5.43 2.19 7.36
C MET A 39 4.98 0.74 7.38
N VAL A 40 3.82 0.53 7.99
CA VAL A 40 3.07 -0.74 7.97
C VAL A 40 1.63 -0.44 7.60
N THR A 41 1.12 -1.20 6.64
CA THR A 41 -0.29 -1.22 6.28
C THR A 41 -0.98 -2.37 7.00
N ILE A 42 -2.13 -2.11 7.62
CA ILE A 42 -2.98 -3.12 8.24
C ILE A 42 -4.33 -3.11 7.53
N ARG A 43 -4.74 -4.25 7.03
CA ARG A 43 -6.04 -4.47 6.41
C ARG A 43 -6.87 -5.39 7.31
N LEU A 44 -7.80 -4.81 8.05
CA LEU A 44 -8.72 -5.57 8.90
C LEU A 44 -9.94 -5.98 8.08
N HIS A 45 -10.20 -7.27 7.98
CA HIS A 45 -11.30 -7.82 7.20
C HIS A 45 -12.57 -7.95 8.05
N LEU A 46 -13.62 -7.27 7.63
CA LEU A 46 -14.95 -7.33 8.26
C LEU A 46 -15.81 -8.45 7.67
N ASP A 47 -15.38 -9.01 6.55
CA ASP A 47 -15.98 -10.14 5.85
C ASP A 47 -14.90 -11.13 5.41
N ASP A 48 -15.29 -12.36 5.12
CA ASP A 48 -14.37 -13.34 4.54
C ASP A 48 -13.86 -12.87 3.18
N CYS A 49 -12.58 -13.03 2.93
CA CYS A 49 -11.93 -12.68 1.67
C CYS A 49 -11.13 -13.87 1.15
N GLY A 50 -11.76 -14.66 0.27
CA GLY A 50 -11.15 -15.81 -0.38
C GLY A 50 -10.55 -15.47 -1.75
N ALA A 51 -9.93 -16.46 -2.36
CA ALA A 51 -9.26 -16.34 -3.66
C ALA A 51 -10.19 -15.85 -4.79
N ASP A 52 -11.47 -16.22 -4.76
CA ASP A 52 -12.50 -15.85 -5.72
C ASP A 52 -13.21 -14.53 -5.39
N ASN A 53 -12.94 -13.96 -4.22
CA ASN A 53 -13.54 -12.71 -3.76
C ASN A 53 -12.51 -11.56 -3.65
N GLY A 54 -11.57 -11.50 -4.58
CA GLY A 54 -10.63 -10.41 -4.70
C GLY A 54 -9.56 -10.35 -3.60
N ALA A 55 -9.16 -11.50 -3.06
CA ALA A 55 -8.06 -11.58 -2.12
C ALA A 55 -6.79 -10.95 -2.71
N LEU A 56 -6.03 -10.26 -1.88
CA LEU A 56 -4.79 -9.64 -2.27
C LEU A 56 -3.77 -10.71 -2.67
N LYS A 57 -3.07 -10.48 -3.77
CA LYS A 57 -1.93 -11.29 -4.21
C LYS A 57 -0.68 -10.49 -3.97
N VAL A 58 0.34 -11.10 -3.39
CA VAL A 58 1.62 -10.45 -3.09
C VAL A 58 2.78 -11.24 -3.67
N ILE A 59 3.88 -10.55 -3.94
CA ILE A 59 5.15 -11.21 -4.28
C ILE A 59 6.07 -11.10 -3.06
N PRO A 60 6.18 -12.18 -2.25
CA PRO A 60 6.99 -12.17 -1.04
C PRO A 60 8.44 -11.80 -1.34
N GLY A 61 9.03 -10.98 -0.45
CA GLY A 61 10.43 -10.57 -0.58
C GLY A 61 10.68 -9.39 -1.52
N SER A 62 9.65 -8.80 -2.14
CA SER A 62 9.83 -7.67 -3.05
C SER A 62 10.02 -6.32 -2.35
N HIS A 63 9.53 -6.16 -1.13
CA HIS A 63 9.54 -4.87 -0.41
C HIS A 63 10.94 -4.28 -0.08
N PRO A 64 12.02 -5.07 0.15
CA PRO A 64 13.32 -4.49 0.48
C PRO A 64 14.03 -3.82 -0.70
N HIS A 65 13.51 -3.98 -1.90
CA HIS A 65 14.15 -3.48 -3.13
C HIS A 65 13.76 -2.03 -3.48
N GLY A 66 13.09 -1.33 -2.58
CA GLY A 66 12.70 0.06 -2.74
C GLY A 66 11.58 0.28 -3.77
N LYS A 67 11.51 1.50 -4.30
CA LYS A 67 10.58 1.84 -5.37
C LYS A 67 11.02 1.18 -6.67
N LEU A 68 10.15 0.40 -7.28
CA LEU A 68 10.43 -0.33 -8.51
C LEU A 68 9.83 0.38 -9.73
N ASN A 69 10.57 0.42 -10.83
CA ASN A 69 10.05 0.90 -12.10
C ASN A 69 9.27 -0.21 -12.83
N ALA A 70 8.60 0.15 -13.92
CA ALA A 70 7.75 -0.79 -14.66
C ALA A 70 8.50 -2.02 -15.18
N ALA A 71 9.76 -1.88 -15.62
CA ALA A 71 10.57 -2.99 -16.07
C ALA A 71 10.92 -3.97 -14.94
N GLN A 72 11.28 -3.42 -13.78
CA GLN A 72 11.57 -4.21 -12.58
C GLN A 72 10.32 -4.94 -12.08
N ILE A 73 9.18 -4.28 -12.05
CA ILE A 73 7.90 -4.91 -11.66
C ILE A 73 7.59 -6.09 -12.60
N ARG A 74 7.76 -5.88 -13.91
CA ARG A 74 7.56 -6.95 -14.90
C ARG A 74 8.50 -8.13 -14.66
N GLU A 75 9.77 -7.87 -14.38
CA GLU A 75 10.77 -8.89 -14.08
C GLU A 75 10.36 -9.72 -12.84
N TRP A 76 9.96 -9.07 -11.76
CA TRP A 76 9.46 -9.73 -10.57
C TRP A 76 8.26 -10.62 -10.87
N THR A 77 7.30 -10.11 -11.63
CA THR A 77 6.07 -10.82 -12.00
C THR A 77 6.35 -12.06 -12.83
N LEU A 78 7.37 -12.02 -13.71
CA LEU A 78 7.74 -13.15 -14.54
C LEU A 78 8.55 -14.21 -13.79
N LYS A 79 9.39 -13.82 -12.83
CA LYS A 79 10.33 -14.71 -12.14
C LYS A 79 9.79 -15.30 -10.84
N LYS A 80 8.79 -14.69 -10.23
CA LYS A 80 8.27 -15.06 -8.91
C LYS A 80 6.78 -15.31 -8.94
N ASN A 81 6.36 -16.34 -8.22
CA ASN A 81 4.95 -16.64 -8.04
C ASN A 81 4.32 -15.71 -7.00
N ALA A 82 3.11 -15.25 -7.29
CA ALA A 82 2.33 -14.51 -6.34
C ALA A 82 1.72 -15.45 -5.29
N PHE A 83 1.67 -14.98 -4.06
CA PHE A 83 0.97 -15.65 -2.97
C PHE A 83 -0.40 -15.01 -2.77
N VAL A 84 -1.45 -15.81 -2.71
CA VAL A 84 -2.82 -15.34 -2.46
C VAL A 84 -3.06 -15.24 -0.96
N CYS A 85 -3.37 -14.03 -0.49
CA CYS A 85 -3.63 -13.75 0.91
C CYS A 85 -5.12 -13.91 1.23
N GLU A 86 -5.57 -15.11 1.48
CA GLU A 86 -6.93 -15.34 1.97
C GLU A 86 -7.01 -14.95 3.45
N VAL A 87 -8.03 -14.18 3.81
CA VAL A 87 -8.23 -13.69 5.17
C VAL A 87 -9.68 -13.91 5.59
N PRO A 88 -9.92 -14.62 6.69
CA PRO A 88 -11.27 -14.80 7.21
C PRO A 88 -11.79 -13.52 7.87
N LYS A 89 -13.10 -13.41 8.01
CA LYS A 89 -13.75 -12.35 8.79
C LYS A 89 -13.13 -12.22 10.17
N GLY A 90 -12.77 -11.00 10.55
CA GLY A 90 -12.09 -10.69 11.81
C GLY A 90 -10.57 -10.86 11.75
N GLY A 91 -10.02 -11.40 10.65
CA GLY A 91 -8.59 -11.49 10.42
C GLY A 91 -7.99 -10.20 9.91
N ALA A 92 -6.68 -10.10 9.95
CA ALA A 92 -5.94 -8.95 9.45
C ALA A 92 -4.74 -9.38 8.61
N LEU A 93 -4.47 -8.60 7.57
CA LEU A 93 -3.26 -8.70 6.77
C LEU A 93 -2.36 -7.49 7.07
N LEU A 94 -1.13 -7.77 7.51
CA LEU A 94 -0.10 -6.75 7.70
C LEU A 94 0.89 -6.83 6.57
N MET A 95 1.21 -5.69 5.95
CA MET A 95 2.14 -5.64 4.83
C MET A 95 2.93 -4.33 4.82
N ARG A 96 4.04 -4.34 4.09
CA ARG A 96 4.80 -3.12 3.80
C ARG A 96 4.23 -2.43 2.55
N PRO A 97 4.19 -1.08 2.50
CA PRO A 97 3.71 -0.37 1.31
C PRO A 97 4.47 -0.71 0.03
N LEU A 98 5.77 -0.97 0.15
CA LEU A 98 6.64 -1.31 -0.99
C LEU A 98 6.54 -2.77 -1.44
N LEU A 99 5.74 -3.60 -0.79
CA LEU A 99 5.48 -4.95 -1.24
C LEU A 99 4.67 -4.93 -2.54
N LEU A 100 5.15 -5.64 -3.57
CA LEU A 100 4.39 -5.80 -4.81
C LEU A 100 3.12 -6.58 -4.55
N HIS A 101 2.00 -6.00 -4.93
CA HIS A 101 0.69 -6.60 -4.72
C HIS A 101 -0.29 -6.26 -5.85
N SER A 102 -1.33 -7.06 -5.94
CA SER A 102 -2.44 -6.86 -6.85
C SER A 102 -3.69 -7.52 -6.30
N SER A 103 -4.85 -7.17 -6.84
CA SER A 103 -6.08 -7.89 -6.59
C SER A 103 -6.82 -8.14 -7.91
N SER A 104 -7.46 -9.28 -8.02
CA SER A 104 -8.35 -9.56 -9.14
C SER A 104 -9.77 -9.10 -8.78
N PRO A 105 -10.59 -8.75 -9.77
CA PRO A 105 -12.02 -8.51 -9.53
C PRO A 105 -12.67 -9.71 -8.85
N SER A 106 -13.63 -9.44 -7.97
CA SER A 106 -14.41 -10.51 -7.35
C SER A 106 -15.21 -11.26 -8.40
N GLN A 107 -15.08 -12.58 -8.44
CA GLN A 107 -15.89 -13.47 -9.29
C GLN A 107 -17.17 -13.93 -8.58
N ASN A 108 -17.20 -13.80 -7.25
CA ASN A 108 -18.33 -14.14 -6.41
C ASN A 108 -18.79 -12.87 -5.70
N PRO A 109 -19.99 -12.31 -5.98
CA PRO A 109 -20.44 -11.02 -5.50
C PRO A 109 -20.83 -11.04 -4.01
N LEU A 110 -19.94 -11.52 -3.14
CA LEU A 110 -20.09 -11.44 -1.70
C LEU A 110 -19.56 -10.10 -1.19
N HIS A 111 -20.10 -9.63 -0.07
CA HIS A 111 -19.56 -8.46 0.61
C HIS A 111 -18.10 -8.69 1.00
N ARG A 112 -17.30 -7.66 0.80
CA ARG A 112 -15.89 -7.66 1.17
C ARG A 112 -15.52 -6.29 1.73
N SER A 113 -15.90 -6.06 2.96
CA SER A 113 -15.56 -4.83 3.67
C SER A 113 -14.21 -4.98 4.37
N VAL A 114 -13.32 -4.04 4.11
CA VAL A 114 -11.97 -4.00 4.67
C VAL A 114 -11.71 -2.61 5.23
N LEU A 115 -11.25 -2.54 6.48
CA LEU A 115 -10.70 -1.32 7.05
C LEU A 115 -9.20 -1.29 6.75
N HIS A 116 -8.74 -0.21 6.16
CA HIS A 116 -7.36 -0.01 5.74
C HIS A 116 -6.71 1.06 6.62
N PHE A 117 -5.67 0.67 7.35
CA PHE A 117 -4.91 1.57 8.23
C PHE A 117 -3.46 1.62 7.79
N GLU A 118 -2.87 2.80 7.85
CA GLU A 118 -1.44 3.00 7.62
C GLU A 118 -0.80 3.59 8.87
N TYR A 119 0.29 2.98 9.32
CA TYR A 119 1.08 3.41 10.45
C TYR A 119 2.49 3.76 10.02
N ALA A 120 3.02 4.83 10.60
CA ALA A 120 4.37 5.29 10.37
C ALA A 120 5.05 5.58 11.71
N THR A 121 6.36 5.35 11.75
CA THR A 121 7.19 5.66 12.92
C THR A 121 7.88 7.01 12.82
N ASP A 122 8.08 7.50 11.59
CA ASP A 122 8.86 8.70 11.34
C ASP A 122 7.98 9.95 11.27
N GLU A 123 8.50 11.05 11.76
CA GLU A 123 7.96 12.37 11.45
C GLU A 123 8.37 12.79 10.06
N LEU A 124 7.58 13.66 9.43
CA LEU A 124 7.89 14.20 8.11
C LEU A 124 8.82 15.43 8.22
N PRO A 125 9.72 15.63 7.25
CA PRO A 125 10.66 16.74 7.28
C PRO A 125 10.04 18.07 6.87
N ASN A 126 10.77 19.18 7.14
CA ASN A 126 10.48 20.52 6.64
C ASN A 126 9.10 21.08 6.98
N GLY A 127 8.55 20.71 8.13
CA GLY A 127 7.24 21.18 8.58
C GLY A 127 6.06 20.45 7.95
N LEU A 128 6.28 19.46 7.08
CA LEU A 128 5.21 18.57 6.61
C LEU A 128 4.60 17.83 7.80
N LYS A 129 3.30 17.69 7.77
CA LYS A 129 2.54 16.93 8.77
C LYS A 129 1.76 15.82 8.10
N TRP A 130 1.68 14.67 8.77
CA TRP A 130 0.76 13.61 8.38
C TRP A 130 -0.67 14.16 8.36
N PHE A 131 -1.46 13.68 7.40
CA PHE A 131 -2.89 13.93 7.45
C PHE A 131 -3.47 13.15 8.63
N ASP A 132 -4.08 13.87 9.57
CA ASP A 132 -4.66 13.30 10.77
C ASP A 132 -6.19 13.44 10.71
N ARG A 133 -6.88 12.35 11.01
CA ARG A 133 -8.34 12.31 11.09
C ARG A 133 -8.80 12.11 12.51
#